data_984ad268743053bc7096b4f4e700913d
#
_entry.id   984ad268743053bc7096b4f4e700913d
#
_cell.length_a   1.000
_cell.length_b   1.000
_cell.length_c   1.000
_cell.angle_alpha   90.00
_cell.angle_beta   90.00
_cell.angle_gamma   90.00
#
_symmetry.space_group_name_H-M   'P 1'
#
loop_
_entity.id
_entity.type
_entity.pdbx_description
1 polymer ?
#
loop_
_entity_poly.entity_id
_entity_poly.type
_entity_poly.pdbx_seq_one_letter_code
_entity_poly.pdbx_strand_id
1 'polypeptide(L)'
;EHRFDSDGQIESENFWYSRQIPGVHMIFMSTEHDYDTGSTQFAWLEQELASVNRDVTPFVIVYGHSPMYSSNSYHGSEVELRTAVEQLYVDNGVDLVIAGHDHFYERTWPVSAEVVMDTGNGFDRFSRGEAPIHLVIGMAGRSAYEDLDEPQPEWSAYRENSTYGWTRWVYDGDAREISMTFYRLDGTVGDQFTLQDAPLVSDSEEGILGVPGFGSILPIVAMFGAALQRLR
;
A
#
# COMPACT_ATOMS: atom_id res chain seq x y z
N GLU A 1 -0.31 -9.57 26.37
CA GLU A 1 -0.96 -8.28 26.53
C GLU A 1 -1.44 -7.80 25.15
N HIS A 2 -2.70 -8.01 24.89
CA HIS A 2 -3.31 -7.86 23.57
C HIS A 2 -3.62 -6.38 23.28
N ARG A 3 -2.73 -5.69 22.58
CA ARG A 3 -2.99 -4.32 22.10
C ARG A 3 -3.86 -4.26 20.86
N PHE A 4 -3.97 -5.37 20.14
CA PHE A 4 -4.78 -5.50 18.93
C PHE A 4 -5.45 -6.87 18.97
N ASP A 5 -6.69 -6.90 19.46
CA ASP A 5 -7.48 -8.11 19.43
C ASP A 5 -8.13 -8.25 18.05
N SER A 6 -7.80 -9.31 17.33
CA SER A 6 -8.45 -9.64 16.08
C SER A 6 -9.77 -10.32 16.43
N ASP A 7 -10.87 -9.59 16.41
CA ASP A 7 -12.19 -10.04 16.81
C ASP A 7 -12.52 -11.46 16.35
N GLY A 8 -12.21 -12.45 17.20
CA GLY A 8 -12.63 -13.84 17.02
C GLY A 8 -11.70 -14.73 16.20
N GLN A 9 -10.52 -14.29 15.78
CA GLN A 9 -9.57 -15.15 15.07
C GLN A 9 -8.59 -15.81 16.03
N ILE A 10 -9.01 -16.92 16.61
CA ILE A 10 -8.25 -17.66 17.62
C ILE A 10 -6.97 -18.31 17.04
N GLU A 11 -6.93 -18.57 15.74
CA GLU A 11 -5.82 -19.27 15.09
C GLU A 11 -4.66 -18.34 14.66
N SER A 12 -4.91 -17.03 14.54
CA SER A 12 -3.88 -16.06 14.11
C SER A 12 -3.04 -15.50 15.24
N GLU A 13 -3.46 -15.66 16.50
CA GLU A 13 -2.81 -15.05 17.67
C GLU A 13 -2.47 -13.55 17.48
N ASN A 14 -3.24 -12.83 16.65
CA ASN A 14 -3.01 -11.44 16.24
C ASN A 14 -1.80 -11.21 15.31
N PHE A 15 -1.24 -12.25 14.69
CA PHE A 15 -0.15 -12.09 13.72
C PHE A 15 -0.65 -11.65 12.35
N TRP A 16 -1.90 -12.00 11.99
CA TRP A 16 -2.58 -11.50 10.80
C TRP A 16 -4.06 -11.26 11.11
N TYR A 17 -4.60 -10.21 10.54
CA TYR A 17 -5.97 -9.76 10.78
C TYR A 17 -6.42 -8.73 9.75
N SER A 18 -7.70 -8.40 9.72
CA SER A 18 -8.23 -7.31 8.89
C SER A 18 -8.94 -6.24 9.73
N ARG A 19 -9.09 -5.06 9.14
CA ARG A 19 -9.89 -3.95 9.66
C ARG A 19 -10.56 -3.22 8.51
N GLN A 20 -11.76 -2.74 8.76
CA GLN A 20 -12.47 -1.87 7.83
C GLN A 20 -12.58 -0.47 8.41
N ILE A 21 -12.29 0.51 7.58
CA ILE A 21 -12.55 1.92 7.83
C ILE A 21 -13.36 2.44 6.64
N PRO A 22 -13.99 3.64 6.73
CA PRO A 22 -14.75 4.15 5.60
C PRO A 22 -13.95 4.11 4.29
N GLY A 23 -14.48 3.39 3.30
CA GLY A 23 -13.90 3.25 1.97
C GLY A 23 -12.69 2.31 1.83
N VAL A 24 -12.15 1.78 2.91
CA VAL A 24 -10.91 0.98 2.85
C VAL A 24 -11.03 -0.32 3.64
N HIS A 25 -10.70 -1.42 3.00
CA HIS A 25 -10.46 -2.71 3.64
C HIS A 25 -8.96 -2.91 3.84
N MET A 26 -8.54 -3.00 5.08
CA MET A 26 -7.13 -3.12 5.47
C MET A 26 -6.85 -4.56 5.90
N ILE A 27 -5.87 -5.19 5.29
CA ILE A 27 -5.40 -6.53 5.60
C ILE A 27 -3.98 -6.41 6.13
N PHE A 28 -3.74 -6.98 7.30
CA PHE A 28 -2.42 -7.04 7.92
C PHE A 28 -1.95 -8.48 7.92
N MET A 29 -0.89 -8.78 7.18
CA MET A 29 -0.28 -10.10 7.14
C MET A 29 1.06 -10.11 7.86
N SER A 30 1.49 -11.26 8.29
CA SER A 30 2.84 -11.46 8.82
C SER A 30 3.75 -12.04 7.75
N THR A 31 4.82 -11.34 7.44
CA THR A 31 5.88 -11.85 6.55
C THR A 31 6.88 -12.74 7.28
N GLU A 32 6.73 -12.88 8.61
CA GLU A 32 7.60 -13.68 9.48
C GLU A 32 7.01 -15.07 9.80
N HIS A 33 5.79 -15.34 9.37
CA HIS A 33 5.12 -16.63 9.51
C HIS A 33 4.91 -17.24 8.12
N ASP A 34 4.64 -18.54 8.10
CA ASP A 34 4.38 -19.26 6.86
C ASP A 34 3.23 -18.64 6.08
N TYR A 35 3.52 -18.22 4.86
CA TYR A 35 2.61 -17.61 3.90
C TYR A 35 2.48 -18.42 2.60
N ASP A 36 3.12 -19.60 2.53
CA ASP A 36 3.05 -20.46 1.36
C ASP A 36 1.66 -21.01 1.14
N THR A 37 1.37 -21.36 -0.10
CA THR A 37 0.12 -22.02 -0.49
C THR A 37 -0.13 -23.27 0.38
N GLY A 38 -1.25 -23.25 1.10
CA GLY A 38 -1.61 -24.33 2.04
C GLY A 38 -1.29 -24.02 3.50
N SER A 39 -0.60 -22.91 3.80
CA SER A 39 -0.46 -22.44 5.19
C SER A 39 -1.78 -21.91 5.75
N THR A 40 -1.88 -21.85 7.07
CA THR A 40 -3.07 -21.29 7.74
C THR A 40 -3.27 -19.81 7.37
N GLN A 41 -2.18 -19.04 7.28
CA GLN A 41 -2.24 -17.64 6.90
C GLN A 41 -2.70 -17.47 5.46
N PHE A 42 -2.17 -18.26 4.53
CA PHE A 42 -2.57 -18.20 3.12
C PHE A 42 -4.07 -18.53 2.95
N ALA A 43 -4.55 -19.60 3.58
CA ALA A 43 -5.96 -19.99 3.53
C ALA A 43 -6.89 -18.91 4.12
N TRP A 44 -6.46 -18.26 5.19
CA TRP A 44 -7.17 -17.11 5.75
C TRP A 44 -7.18 -15.93 4.78
N LEU A 45 -6.03 -15.61 4.18
CA LEU A 45 -5.88 -14.49 3.24
C LEU A 45 -6.77 -14.67 2.00
N GLU A 46 -6.87 -15.89 1.45
CA GLU A 46 -7.80 -16.21 0.36
C GLU A 46 -9.26 -15.93 0.75
N GLN A 47 -9.67 -16.38 1.93
CA GLN A 47 -11.03 -16.18 2.43
C GLN A 47 -11.32 -14.70 2.70
N GLU A 48 -10.37 -13.99 3.30
CA GLU A 48 -10.52 -12.58 3.63
C GLU A 48 -10.65 -11.73 2.36
N LEU A 49 -9.77 -11.92 1.39
CA LEU A 49 -9.82 -11.21 0.11
C LEU A 49 -11.13 -11.49 -0.66
N ALA A 50 -11.56 -12.75 -0.70
CA ALA A 50 -12.81 -13.14 -1.35
C ALA A 50 -14.07 -12.56 -0.66
N SER A 51 -13.97 -12.18 0.63
CA SER A 51 -15.08 -11.62 1.41
C SER A 51 -15.30 -10.13 1.20
N VAL A 52 -14.36 -9.42 0.56
CA VAL A 52 -14.38 -7.96 0.44
C VAL A 52 -15.57 -7.47 -0.38
N ASN A 53 -16.38 -6.61 0.23
CA ASN A 53 -17.47 -5.92 -0.48
C ASN A 53 -16.97 -4.57 -1.03
N ARG A 54 -16.67 -4.51 -2.31
CA ARG A 54 -16.15 -3.33 -3.01
C ARG A 54 -17.15 -2.16 -3.11
N ASP A 55 -18.44 -2.40 -2.92
CA ASP A 55 -19.43 -1.32 -2.83
C ASP A 55 -19.28 -0.52 -1.53
N VAL A 56 -18.80 -1.18 -0.46
CA VAL A 56 -18.62 -0.59 0.86
C VAL A 56 -17.18 -0.10 1.06
N THR A 57 -16.22 -0.92 0.68
CA THR A 57 -14.78 -0.64 0.78
C THR A 57 -14.15 -0.77 -0.61
N PRO A 58 -14.25 0.29 -1.45
CA PRO A 58 -13.72 0.26 -2.81
C PRO A 58 -12.20 0.01 -2.88
N PHE A 59 -11.47 0.31 -1.81
CA PHE A 59 -10.02 0.09 -1.79
C PHE A 59 -9.64 -1.03 -0.83
N VAL A 60 -8.72 -1.89 -1.29
CA VAL A 60 -8.08 -2.95 -0.49
C VAL A 60 -6.60 -2.67 -0.38
N ILE A 61 -6.13 -2.58 0.85
CA ILE A 61 -4.73 -2.32 1.17
C ILE A 61 -4.18 -3.48 2.00
N VAL A 62 -3.11 -4.10 1.54
CA VAL A 62 -2.39 -5.13 2.28
C VAL A 62 -1.15 -4.53 2.92
N TYR A 63 -0.92 -4.83 4.19
CA TYR A 63 0.24 -4.41 4.97
C TYR A 63 1.06 -5.64 5.35
N GLY A 64 2.36 -5.55 5.18
CA GLY A 64 3.34 -6.53 5.63
C GLY A 64 4.61 -5.86 6.15
N HIS A 65 5.59 -6.64 6.62
CA HIS A 65 6.88 -6.10 7.02
C HIS A 65 7.85 -6.08 5.84
N SER A 66 8.09 -7.23 5.21
CA SER A 66 9.05 -7.37 4.10
C SER A 66 8.42 -6.97 2.77
N PRO A 67 9.14 -6.21 1.91
CA PRO A 67 8.61 -5.74 0.63
C PRO A 67 8.72 -6.79 -0.47
N MET A 68 7.65 -7.00 -1.23
CA MET A 68 7.66 -7.84 -2.45
C MET A 68 8.47 -7.21 -3.59
N TYR A 69 8.56 -5.88 -3.58
CA TYR A 69 9.34 -5.07 -4.52
C TYR A 69 10.16 -4.05 -3.73
N SER A 70 11.46 -4.11 -3.92
CA SER A 70 12.42 -3.16 -3.34
C SER A 70 13.65 -3.09 -4.23
N SER A 71 14.05 -1.88 -4.60
CA SER A 71 15.29 -1.63 -5.34
C SER A 71 16.49 -1.36 -4.44
N ASN A 72 16.41 -1.79 -3.19
CA ASN A 72 17.54 -1.73 -2.26
C ASN A 72 18.50 -2.90 -2.48
N SER A 73 19.78 -2.63 -2.69
CA SER A 73 20.79 -3.68 -2.99
C SER A 73 21.17 -4.51 -1.76
N TYR A 74 20.80 -4.10 -0.55
CA TYR A 74 21.19 -4.79 0.68
C TYR A 74 20.25 -5.95 1.01
N HIS A 75 18.93 -5.72 0.95
CA HIS A 75 17.91 -6.75 1.15
C HIS A 75 17.25 -7.14 -0.17
N GLY A 76 16.83 -6.14 -0.96
CA GLY A 76 16.14 -6.35 -2.22
C GLY A 76 14.69 -6.78 -2.05
N SER A 77 14.10 -7.21 -3.16
CA SER A 77 12.73 -7.73 -3.18
C SER A 77 12.65 -9.09 -2.50
N GLU A 78 11.60 -9.30 -1.68
CA GLU A 78 11.29 -10.61 -1.09
C GLU A 78 10.58 -11.49 -2.14
N VAL A 79 11.40 -12.17 -2.96
CA VAL A 79 10.93 -12.92 -4.14
C VAL A 79 10.09 -14.13 -3.74
N GLU A 80 10.40 -14.78 -2.62
CA GLU A 80 9.63 -15.93 -2.12
C GLU A 80 8.22 -15.49 -1.72
N LEU A 81 8.10 -14.38 -0.98
CA LEU A 81 6.80 -13.79 -0.63
C LEU A 81 6.03 -13.39 -1.89
N ARG A 82 6.68 -12.70 -2.83
CA ARG A 82 6.07 -12.31 -4.10
C ARG A 82 5.52 -13.53 -4.86
N THR A 83 6.33 -14.57 -4.98
CA THR A 83 5.93 -15.82 -5.66
C THR A 83 4.73 -16.49 -5.00
N ALA A 84 4.64 -16.43 -3.68
CA ALA A 84 3.57 -17.06 -2.94
C ALA A 84 2.23 -16.34 -3.07
N VAL A 85 2.21 -14.99 -2.98
CA VAL A 85 0.95 -14.26 -2.77
C VAL A 85 0.58 -13.24 -3.86
N GLU A 86 1.49 -12.88 -4.79
CA GLU A 86 1.22 -11.83 -5.77
C GLU A 86 0.02 -12.14 -6.66
N GLN A 87 -0.06 -13.36 -7.17
CA GLN A 87 -1.20 -13.75 -8.03
C GLN A 87 -2.52 -13.69 -7.27
N LEU A 88 -2.52 -14.06 -5.99
CA LEU A 88 -3.71 -13.95 -5.15
C LEU A 88 -4.15 -12.48 -5.00
N TYR A 89 -3.20 -11.55 -4.87
CA TYR A 89 -3.50 -10.12 -4.79
C TYR A 89 -4.08 -9.58 -6.10
N VAL A 90 -3.48 -9.96 -7.22
CA VAL A 90 -3.96 -9.57 -8.56
C VAL A 90 -5.37 -10.11 -8.80
N ASP A 91 -5.61 -11.40 -8.57
CA ASP A 91 -6.91 -12.04 -8.81
C ASP A 91 -8.04 -11.44 -7.97
N ASN A 92 -7.72 -10.90 -6.79
CA ASN A 92 -8.68 -10.26 -5.89
C ASN A 92 -8.65 -8.73 -5.96
N GLY A 93 -7.90 -8.16 -6.90
CA GLY A 93 -7.84 -6.73 -7.15
C GLY A 93 -7.33 -5.92 -5.95
N VAL A 94 -6.31 -6.40 -5.25
CA VAL A 94 -5.63 -5.58 -4.23
C VAL A 94 -5.11 -4.31 -4.89
N ASP A 95 -5.36 -3.16 -4.26
CA ASP A 95 -5.02 -1.87 -4.84
C ASP A 95 -3.63 -1.38 -4.42
N LEU A 96 -3.29 -1.63 -3.15
CA LEU A 96 -2.03 -1.19 -2.56
C LEU A 96 -1.43 -2.28 -1.69
N VAL A 97 -0.10 -2.42 -1.77
CA VAL A 97 0.69 -3.24 -0.83
C VAL A 97 1.71 -2.33 -0.16
N ILE A 98 1.68 -2.28 1.17
CA ILE A 98 2.53 -1.38 1.96
C ILE A 98 3.44 -2.22 2.84
N ALA A 99 4.73 -1.97 2.74
CA ALA A 99 5.77 -2.63 3.53
C ALA A 99 6.71 -1.63 4.19
N GLY A 100 7.48 -2.12 5.15
CA GLY A 100 8.57 -1.41 5.80
C GLY A 100 9.91 -2.06 5.49
N HIS A 101 10.59 -2.59 6.51
CA HIS A 101 11.85 -3.34 6.46
C HIS A 101 13.01 -2.55 5.89
N ASP A 102 12.97 -2.20 4.61
CA ASP A 102 13.98 -1.41 3.94
C ASP A 102 13.87 0.08 4.30
N HIS A 103 14.99 0.64 4.76
CA HIS A 103 15.00 1.97 5.36
C HIS A 103 15.10 3.09 4.33
N PHE A 104 14.13 3.15 3.44
CA PHE A 104 13.97 4.20 2.45
C PHE A 104 12.50 4.32 2.04
N TYR A 105 12.17 5.24 1.16
CA TYR A 105 10.86 5.34 0.53
C TYR A 105 10.97 4.87 -0.92
N GLU A 106 10.06 3.99 -1.33
CA GLU A 106 9.90 3.62 -2.72
C GLU A 106 8.44 3.42 -3.06
N ARG A 107 8.04 3.86 -4.24
CA ARG A 107 6.76 3.55 -4.86
C ARG A 107 6.99 2.90 -6.22
N THR A 108 6.31 1.80 -6.46
CA THR A 108 6.26 1.21 -7.81
C THR A 108 5.17 1.87 -8.65
N TRP A 109 5.22 1.66 -9.95
CA TRP A 109 4.02 1.68 -10.77
C TRP A 109 3.09 0.54 -10.34
N PRO A 110 1.78 0.52 -10.77
CA PRO A 110 1.00 -0.71 -10.76
C PRO A 110 1.78 -1.82 -11.46
N VAL A 111 2.13 -2.88 -10.74
CA VAL A 111 3.09 -3.88 -11.22
C VAL A 111 2.67 -5.29 -10.84
N SER A 112 2.88 -6.23 -11.76
CA SER A 112 2.76 -7.67 -11.53
C SER A 112 3.84 -8.41 -12.30
N ALA A 113 4.48 -9.40 -11.68
CA ALA A 113 5.57 -10.18 -12.24
C ALA A 113 6.68 -9.30 -12.88
N GLU A 114 7.01 -8.18 -12.23
CA GLU A 114 7.96 -7.15 -12.70
C GLU A 114 7.54 -6.40 -13.98
N VAL A 115 6.31 -6.63 -14.46
CA VAL A 115 5.74 -5.93 -15.62
C VAL A 115 4.90 -4.75 -15.14
N VAL A 116 5.22 -3.57 -15.63
CA VAL A 116 4.42 -2.35 -15.40
C VAL A 116 3.11 -2.45 -16.15
N MET A 117 1.98 -2.36 -15.42
CA MET A 117 0.65 -2.51 -15.99
C MET A 117 0.02 -1.16 -16.36
N ASP A 118 0.39 -0.09 -15.65
CA ASP A 118 -0.10 1.26 -15.87
C ASP A 118 0.96 2.28 -15.42
N THR A 119 1.07 3.40 -16.12
CA THR A 119 1.92 4.54 -15.75
C THR A 119 1.12 5.76 -15.32
N GLY A 120 -0.18 5.61 -15.18
CA GLY A 120 -1.10 6.64 -14.72
C GLY A 120 -1.33 7.78 -15.72
N ASN A 121 -2.24 8.67 -15.35
CA ASN A 121 -2.44 9.92 -16.06
C ASN A 121 -1.61 11.01 -15.36
N GLY A 122 -0.57 11.49 -16.04
CA GLY A 122 0.31 12.53 -15.52
C GLY A 122 1.23 12.07 -14.39
N PHE A 123 1.50 10.76 -14.24
CA PHE A 123 2.45 10.18 -13.28
C PHE A 123 1.92 10.01 -11.84
N ASP A 124 0.84 10.65 -11.48
CA ASP A 124 0.34 10.74 -10.12
C ASP A 124 -1.15 10.36 -9.94
N ARG A 125 -1.84 9.99 -11.02
CA ARG A 125 -3.25 9.56 -10.95
C ARG A 125 -3.43 8.22 -11.64
N PHE A 126 -4.05 7.29 -10.90
CA PHE A 126 -4.31 5.92 -11.34
C PHE A 126 -5.77 5.58 -11.13
N SER A 127 -6.31 4.74 -12.00
CA SER A 127 -7.52 3.99 -11.70
C SER A 127 -7.16 2.74 -10.91
N ARG A 128 -8.09 2.20 -10.15
CA ARG A 128 -7.99 0.81 -9.72
C ARG A 128 -7.77 -0.06 -10.95
N GLY A 129 -6.71 -0.82 -10.95
CA GLY A 129 -6.23 -1.51 -12.12
C GLY A 129 -6.09 -3.01 -11.94
N GLU A 130 -5.33 -3.58 -12.85
CA GLU A 130 -5.06 -5.01 -12.94
C GLU A 130 -3.93 -5.46 -12.01
N ALA A 131 -3.24 -4.52 -11.35
CA ALA A 131 -2.14 -4.82 -10.44
C ALA A 131 -2.02 -3.76 -9.33
N PRO A 132 -1.52 -4.15 -8.14
CA PRO A 132 -1.31 -3.21 -7.03
C PRO A 132 -0.13 -2.25 -7.28
N ILE A 133 -0.19 -1.08 -6.62
CA ILE A 133 0.98 -0.24 -6.37
C ILE A 133 1.63 -0.73 -5.07
N HIS A 134 2.94 -0.96 -5.09
CA HIS A 134 3.70 -1.32 -3.91
C HIS A 134 4.42 -0.10 -3.33
N LEU A 135 4.46 -0.03 -2.02
CA LEU A 135 5.09 1.04 -1.26
C LEU A 135 6.02 0.47 -0.21
N VAL A 136 7.27 0.91 -0.23
CA VAL A 136 8.20 0.73 0.87
C VAL A 136 8.22 2.03 1.69
N ILE A 137 7.83 1.96 2.97
CA ILE A 137 7.74 3.12 3.87
C ILE A 137 8.55 2.82 5.13
N GLY A 138 9.87 2.63 4.98
CA GLY A 138 10.75 2.21 6.07
C GLY A 138 11.61 3.32 6.69
N MET A 139 11.46 4.57 6.24
CA MET A 139 12.35 5.68 6.60
C MET A 139 11.96 6.43 7.90
N ALA A 140 11.26 5.79 8.83
CA ALA A 140 10.72 6.47 10.01
C ALA A 140 11.70 6.57 11.21
N GLY A 141 13.01 6.75 10.98
CA GLY A 141 13.96 7.10 12.04
C GLY A 141 15.13 6.13 12.25
N ARG A 142 15.24 5.05 11.50
CA ARG A 142 16.45 4.22 11.38
C ARG A 142 17.33 4.78 10.25
N SER A 143 18.65 4.58 10.33
CA SER A 143 19.58 4.99 9.27
C SER A 143 19.09 4.52 7.91
N ALA A 144 18.99 5.46 6.96
CA ALA A 144 18.59 5.13 5.60
C ALA A 144 19.63 4.18 4.95
N TYR A 145 19.17 3.33 4.06
CA TYR A 145 20.05 2.53 3.22
C TYR A 145 20.54 3.38 2.05
N GLU A 146 21.85 3.41 1.84
CA GLU A 146 22.48 4.24 0.81
C GLU A 146 22.55 3.55 -0.55
N ASP A 147 22.61 2.21 -0.55
CA ASP A 147 22.81 1.42 -1.77
C ASP A 147 21.46 1.04 -2.41
N LEU A 148 21.15 1.69 -3.53
CA LEU A 148 20.02 1.38 -4.39
C LEU A 148 20.52 0.77 -5.70
N ASP A 149 19.72 -0.11 -6.29
CA ASP A 149 20.03 -0.72 -7.58
C ASP A 149 20.15 0.32 -8.69
N GLU A 150 21.21 0.19 -9.48
CA GLU A 150 21.43 1.00 -10.67
C GLU A 150 21.69 0.12 -11.90
N PRO A 151 21.01 0.35 -13.01
CA PRO A 151 19.96 1.38 -13.20
C PRO A 151 18.70 1.13 -12.35
N GLN A 152 17.94 2.20 -12.05
CA GLN A 152 16.64 2.06 -11.38
C GLN A 152 15.76 1.07 -12.14
N PRO A 153 15.17 0.05 -11.48
CA PRO A 153 14.28 -0.89 -12.15
C PRO A 153 13.08 -0.19 -12.82
N GLU A 154 12.65 -0.70 -13.97
CA GLU A 154 11.54 -0.10 -14.73
C GLU A 154 10.21 -0.05 -13.94
N TRP A 155 10.00 -0.99 -13.03
CA TRP A 155 8.83 -1.02 -12.17
C TRP A 155 8.86 0.00 -11.03
N SER A 156 10.04 0.56 -10.70
CA SER A 156 10.21 1.58 -9.65
C SER A 156 9.85 2.96 -10.20
N ALA A 157 8.78 3.56 -9.70
CA ALA A 157 8.31 4.86 -10.16
C ALA A 157 9.01 6.03 -9.45
N TYR A 158 9.20 5.91 -8.15
CA TYR A 158 9.84 6.92 -7.32
C TYR A 158 10.57 6.28 -6.14
N ARG A 159 11.75 6.78 -5.81
CA ARG A 159 12.52 6.35 -4.63
C ARG A 159 13.26 7.52 -3.98
N GLU A 160 13.36 7.48 -2.65
CA GLU A 160 14.00 8.51 -1.83
C GLU A 160 14.66 7.87 -0.60
N ASN A 161 15.97 8.01 -0.47
CA ASN A 161 16.74 7.49 0.65
C ASN A 161 17.56 8.57 1.39
N SER A 162 17.37 9.84 1.03
CA SER A 162 18.19 10.94 1.54
C SER A 162 17.62 11.59 2.80
N THR A 163 16.38 11.27 3.18
CA THR A 163 15.69 11.89 4.31
C THR A 163 14.78 10.92 5.03
N TYR A 164 14.45 11.23 6.27
CA TYR A 164 13.31 10.62 6.95
C TYR A 164 12.00 11.28 6.49
N GLY A 165 10.90 10.58 6.73
CA GLY A 165 9.61 11.09 6.32
C GLY A 165 8.44 10.27 6.86
N TRP A 166 7.26 10.65 6.42
CA TRP A 166 6.01 10.01 6.79
C TRP A 166 4.98 10.18 5.67
N THR A 167 3.98 9.32 5.64
CA THR A 167 2.91 9.39 4.64
C THR A 167 1.59 9.84 5.25
N ARG A 168 0.85 10.66 4.50
CA ARG A 168 -0.52 11.04 4.81
C ARG A 168 -1.46 10.43 3.78
N TRP A 169 -2.52 9.83 4.27
CA TRP A 169 -3.58 9.21 3.49
C TRP A 169 -4.89 9.96 3.66
N VAL A 170 -5.61 10.17 2.58
CA VAL A 170 -6.93 10.82 2.59
C VAL A 170 -7.85 10.02 1.70
N TYR A 171 -8.98 9.59 2.24
CA TYR A 171 -10.08 9.03 1.49
C TYR A 171 -11.15 10.10 1.27
N ASP A 172 -11.53 10.33 0.01
CA ASP A 172 -12.67 11.15 -0.39
C ASP A 172 -13.82 10.22 -0.81
N GLY A 173 -14.86 10.18 0.01
CA GLY A 173 -16.00 9.29 -0.22
C GLY A 173 -16.90 9.74 -1.37
N ASP A 174 -16.96 11.03 -1.66
CA ASP A 174 -17.77 11.58 -2.75
C ASP A 174 -17.10 11.34 -4.11
N ALA A 175 -15.79 11.57 -4.18
CA ALA A 175 -14.98 11.29 -5.36
C ALA A 175 -14.64 9.80 -5.51
N ARG A 176 -14.82 8.99 -4.46
CA ARG A 176 -14.37 7.59 -4.37
C ARG A 176 -12.90 7.46 -4.75
N GLU A 177 -12.06 8.25 -4.09
CA GLU A 177 -10.62 8.24 -4.32
C GLU A 177 -9.84 8.22 -3.01
N ILE A 178 -8.63 7.66 -3.06
CA ILE A 178 -7.66 7.69 -1.98
C ILE A 178 -6.40 8.37 -2.47
N SER A 179 -5.96 9.40 -1.73
CA SER A 179 -4.73 10.12 -2.03
C SER A 179 -3.67 9.84 -0.98
N MET A 180 -2.46 9.65 -1.45
CA MET A 180 -1.27 9.52 -0.62
C MET A 180 -0.32 10.69 -0.89
N THR A 181 0.28 11.22 0.18
CA THR A 181 1.37 12.20 0.11
C THR A 181 2.50 11.76 1.04
N PHE A 182 3.69 11.64 0.50
CA PHE A 182 4.92 11.45 1.26
C PHE A 182 5.52 12.82 1.59
N TYR A 183 5.69 13.08 2.87
CA TYR A 183 6.35 14.29 3.39
C TYR A 183 7.74 13.95 3.90
N ARG A 184 8.75 14.71 3.46
CA ARG A 184 10.08 14.71 4.06
C ARG A 184 10.04 15.32 5.45
N LEU A 185 11.05 15.08 6.25
CA LEU A 185 11.14 15.59 7.61
C LEU A 185 11.06 17.13 7.70
N ASP A 186 11.51 17.83 6.67
CA ASP A 186 11.43 19.30 6.59
C ASP A 186 10.02 19.83 6.19
N GLY A 187 9.07 18.91 5.98
CA GLY A 187 7.70 19.22 5.58
C GLY A 187 7.49 19.40 4.08
N THR A 188 8.52 19.26 3.27
CA THR A 188 8.36 19.30 1.80
C THR A 188 7.76 17.99 1.29
N VAL A 189 7.03 18.09 0.18
CA VAL A 189 6.46 16.89 -0.50
C VAL A 189 7.56 16.21 -1.29
N GLY A 190 7.73 14.91 -1.05
CA GLY A 190 8.63 14.05 -1.82
C GLY A 190 7.90 13.38 -2.97
N ASP A 191 6.77 12.74 -2.66
CA ASP A 191 5.96 12.03 -3.63
C ASP A 191 4.47 12.16 -3.28
N GLN A 192 3.61 12.01 -4.29
CA GLN A 192 2.16 11.96 -4.11
C GLN A 192 1.49 11.21 -5.24
N PHE A 193 0.37 10.58 -4.95
CA PHE A 193 -0.51 10.03 -5.97
C PHE A 193 -1.95 9.94 -5.49
N THR A 194 -2.87 9.76 -6.43
CA THR A 194 -4.29 9.50 -6.19
C THR A 194 -4.71 8.24 -6.94
N LEU A 195 -5.41 7.35 -6.26
CA LEU A 195 -6.03 6.17 -6.83
C LEU A 195 -7.54 6.33 -6.80
N GLN A 196 -8.19 6.13 -7.95
CA GLN A 196 -9.63 6.29 -8.14
C GLN A 196 -10.31 4.94 -8.32
N ASP A 197 -11.51 4.78 -7.76
CA ASP A 197 -12.34 3.59 -7.93
C ASP A 197 -12.93 3.45 -9.33
N ALA A 198 -13.07 4.56 -10.06
CA ALA A 198 -13.58 4.58 -11.43
C ALA A 198 -12.44 4.76 -12.46
N PRO A 199 -12.65 4.34 -13.73
CA PRO A 199 -11.71 4.65 -14.79
C PRO A 199 -11.45 6.15 -14.88
N LEU A 200 -10.21 6.56 -15.10
CA LEU A 200 -9.85 7.94 -15.37
C LEU A 200 -10.58 8.38 -16.65
N VAL A 201 -11.45 9.38 -16.52
CA VAL A 201 -12.07 10.01 -17.70
C VAL A 201 -10.97 10.81 -18.39
N SER A 202 -10.67 10.51 -19.66
CA SER A 202 -9.75 11.34 -20.43
C SER A 202 -10.34 12.74 -20.57
N ASP A 203 -9.57 13.79 -20.39
CA ASP A 203 -9.97 15.21 -20.48
C ASP A 203 -10.61 15.63 -21.83
N SER A 204 -10.93 14.66 -22.69
CA SER A 204 -11.54 14.90 -24.01
C SER A 204 -13.07 15.01 -24.00
N GLU A 205 -13.74 14.84 -22.84
CA GLU A 205 -15.20 14.99 -22.72
C GLU A 205 -15.61 15.96 -21.59
N GLU A 206 -15.08 17.18 -21.54
CA GLU A 206 -15.73 18.27 -20.84
C GLU A 206 -16.89 18.82 -21.65
N GLY A 207 -18.06 18.25 -21.43
CA GLY A 207 -19.35 18.73 -21.95
C GLY A 207 -20.40 18.78 -20.84
N ILE A 208 -20.38 19.89 -20.08
CA ILE A 208 -21.54 20.51 -19.40
C ILE A 208 -22.44 19.61 -18.53
N LEU A 209 -22.38 19.77 -17.23
CA LEU A 209 -23.43 20.21 -16.31
C LEU A 209 -22.99 19.93 -14.84
N GLY A 210 -22.68 21.04 -14.15
CA GLY A 210 -22.33 20.99 -12.75
C GLY A 210 -23.51 21.24 -11.82
N VAL A 211 -23.39 20.75 -10.59
CA VAL A 211 -23.82 21.44 -9.35
C VAL A 211 -22.95 20.89 -8.21
N PRO A 212 -22.29 21.73 -7.41
CA PRO A 212 -21.45 21.24 -6.31
C PRO A 212 -22.30 20.88 -5.09
N GLY A 213 -22.19 19.62 -4.65
CA GLY A 213 -22.63 19.18 -3.36
C GLY A 213 -21.50 19.28 -2.32
N PHE A 214 -21.83 19.70 -1.11
CA PHE A 214 -20.87 19.82 -0.01
C PHE A 214 -20.51 18.42 0.51
N GLY A 215 -19.32 17.94 0.17
CA GLY A 215 -18.78 16.67 0.66
C GLY A 215 -18.06 16.82 1.99
N SER A 216 -18.25 15.85 2.86
CA SER A 216 -17.58 15.78 4.15
C SER A 216 -16.18 15.19 3.97
N ILE A 217 -15.14 16.00 4.09
CA ILE A 217 -13.73 15.56 4.10
C ILE A 217 -13.39 15.06 5.50
N LEU A 218 -13.19 13.76 5.66
CA LEU A 218 -12.63 13.19 6.88
C LEU A 218 -11.14 12.91 6.67
N PRO A 219 -10.23 13.61 7.33
CA PRO A 219 -8.81 13.30 7.25
C PRO A 219 -8.51 12.02 8.04
N ILE A 220 -8.06 10.99 7.36
CA ILE A 220 -7.52 9.78 7.99
C ILE A 220 -6.03 10.04 8.22
N VAL A 221 -5.64 10.33 9.43
CA VAL A 221 -4.24 10.44 9.82
C VAL A 221 -3.77 9.06 10.31
N ALA A 222 -3.24 8.25 9.41
CA ALA A 222 -2.50 7.07 9.80
C ALA A 222 -1.05 7.47 10.09
N MET A 223 -0.72 7.67 11.35
CA MET A 223 0.67 7.79 11.78
C MET A 223 1.24 6.39 11.96
N PHE A 224 2.04 5.93 11.04
CA PHE A 224 2.93 4.80 11.28
C PHE A 224 4.14 5.33 12.06
N GLY A 225 3.99 5.43 13.37
CA GLY A 225 5.07 5.68 14.29
C GLY A 225 5.74 4.36 14.66
N ALA A 226 7.02 4.24 14.43
CA ALA A 226 7.82 3.16 14.97
C ALA A 226 7.66 3.11 16.49
N ALA A 227 7.34 1.94 17.03
CA ALA A 227 7.34 1.71 18.45
C ALA A 227 8.75 1.99 19.00
N LEU A 228 8.90 3.03 19.80
CA LEU A 228 10.08 3.28 20.60
C LEU A 228 10.26 2.10 21.58
N GLN A 229 11.06 1.11 21.22
CA GLN A 229 11.63 0.21 22.20
C GLN A 229 12.64 0.99 23.02
N ARG A 230 12.24 1.43 24.21
CA ARG A 230 13.20 1.74 25.26
C ARG A 230 13.77 0.43 25.77
N LEU A 231 14.96 0.10 25.34
CA LEU A 231 15.84 -0.83 26.05
C LEU A 231 16.61 -0.04 27.11
N ARG A 232 16.48 -0.52 28.32
CA ARG A 232 17.43 -0.26 29.41
C ARG A 232 18.66 -1.13 29.21
#